data_1cbdefc9d7e0b86a22536ef5bcfece93
#
_entry.id   1cbdefc9d7e0b86a22536ef5bcfece93
#
_cell.length_a   1.000
_cell.length_b   1.000
_cell.length_c   1.000
_cell.angle_alpha   90.00
_cell.angle_beta   90.00
_cell.angle_gamma   90.00
#
_symmetry.space_group_name_H-M   'P 1'
#
loop_
_entity.id
_entity.type
_entity.pdbx_description
1 polymer ?
#
loop_
_entity_poly.entity_id
_entity_poly.type
_entity_poly.pdbx_seq_one_letter_code
_entity_poly.pdbx_strand_id
1 'polypeptide(L)'
;MSRGGFAIGGRRFRFAGTNNYYLHYKNHHMADSVLTDASLIGLRVVRCWGFLDGAPADGTVLQPAPFSYDEDGFEPLDHAVFRAGQLGLRLVIVLTNNWPDFGGIPQYATWFSAEHDDFFRRRDIKNCYRSWVRHVIGRRNRYTGMRYCSDPAIMTWELANEPRCPSDTSGDTLVAWADEMSRYVKELAPRQLVAVGDEGFYGRAHEPCYPYSDHDGVVWQRLIALPAVDYGTFHLYPQQWGDMLPEWGIRWIHDHIRDARAVRKPAVLEEFGWRADEATRDAIYRAWTDAVERFDGDGDHFWLLTGRNADDTQYSDYDGLRVIYPSTTATLLAGHAGRMCPSVGHFGHGSAGSHPR
;
A
#
# COMPACT_ATOMS: atom_id res chain seq x y z
N MET A 1 3.95 7.17 -17.07
CA MET A 1 3.34 5.82 -17.24
C MET A 1 3.47 5.41 -18.69
N SER A 2 3.86 4.18 -19.01
CA SER A 2 3.97 3.68 -20.38
C SER A 2 2.73 2.84 -20.72
N ARG A 3 1.89 3.32 -21.65
CA ARG A 3 0.75 2.58 -22.25
C ARG A 3 -0.10 1.75 -21.24
N GLY A 4 -0.40 2.31 -20.06
CA GLY A 4 -1.28 1.67 -19.06
C GLY A 4 -0.56 0.83 -17.99
N GLY A 5 0.77 0.96 -17.82
CA GLY A 5 1.54 0.29 -16.77
C GLY A 5 2.54 1.24 -16.08
N PHE A 6 3.16 0.78 -15.00
CA PHE A 6 4.25 1.53 -14.36
C PHE A 6 5.52 1.54 -15.22
N ALA A 7 6.33 2.60 -15.07
CA ALA A 7 7.63 2.70 -15.74
C ALA A 7 8.66 3.41 -14.85
N ILE A 8 9.89 2.90 -14.85
CA ILE A 8 11.06 3.55 -14.26
C ILE A 8 12.11 3.70 -15.36
N GLY A 9 12.62 4.92 -15.57
CA GLY A 9 13.61 5.19 -16.61
C GLY A 9 13.14 4.82 -18.03
N GLY A 10 11.84 4.95 -18.31
CA GLY A 10 11.23 4.57 -19.59
C GLY A 10 11.02 3.07 -19.81
N ARG A 11 11.41 2.21 -18.87
CA ARG A 11 11.20 0.76 -18.93
C ARG A 11 9.99 0.37 -18.11
N ARG A 12 9.24 -0.63 -18.59
CA ARG A 12 8.12 -1.20 -17.81
C ARG A 12 8.63 -1.68 -16.46
N PHE A 13 7.89 -1.31 -15.41
CA PHE A 13 8.14 -1.71 -14.04
C PHE A 13 6.95 -2.52 -13.54
N ARG A 14 7.19 -3.76 -13.19
CA ARG A 14 6.27 -4.64 -12.46
C ARG A 14 6.95 -5.03 -11.16
N PHE A 15 6.18 -5.32 -10.13
CA PHE A 15 6.78 -5.61 -8.83
C PHE A 15 5.98 -6.61 -8.03
N ALA A 16 6.68 -7.40 -7.23
CA ALA A 16 6.16 -8.01 -6.02
C ALA A 16 6.58 -7.14 -4.83
N GLY A 17 5.70 -7.00 -3.87
CA GLY A 17 5.90 -6.19 -2.68
C GLY A 17 5.31 -6.84 -1.44
N THR A 18 5.31 -6.08 -0.36
CA THR A 18 4.71 -6.49 0.92
C THR A 18 4.12 -5.31 1.65
N ASN A 19 3.28 -5.58 2.63
CA ASN A 19 2.82 -4.63 3.63
C ASN A 19 3.64 -4.73 4.90
N ASN A 20 3.78 -3.62 5.62
CA ASN A 20 4.19 -3.60 7.01
C ASN A 20 3.62 -2.37 7.72
N TYR A 21 2.81 -2.59 8.77
CA TYR A 21 2.09 -1.53 9.47
C TYR A 21 2.89 -0.85 10.58
N TYR A 22 4.10 -1.31 10.92
CA TYR A 22 4.82 -0.79 12.08
C TYR A 22 6.12 -0.02 11.77
N LEU A 23 6.50 0.15 10.50
CA LEU A 23 7.73 0.87 10.12
C LEU A 23 7.76 2.32 10.63
N HIS A 24 6.61 2.95 10.80
CA HIS A 24 6.49 4.37 11.15
C HIS A 24 6.57 4.67 12.65
N TYR A 25 6.63 3.63 13.52
CA TYR A 25 6.66 3.86 14.98
C TYR A 25 7.55 2.91 15.77
N LYS A 26 8.02 1.82 15.20
CA LYS A 26 8.96 0.92 15.86
C LYS A 26 10.40 1.41 15.70
N ASN A 27 11.31 0.87 16.52
CA ASN A 27 12.71 1.25 16.50
C ASN A 27 13.40 0.84 15.19
N HIS A 28 14.60 1.41 14.95
CA HIS A 28 15.37 1.19 13.72
C HIS A 28 15.69 -0.27 13.45
N HIS A 29 16.06 -1.04 14.50
CA HIS A 29 16.38 -2.48 14.34
C HIS A 29 15.22 -3.24 13.73
N MET A 30 14.00 -3.00 14.20
CA MET A 30 12.79 -3.65 13.70
C MET A 30 12.47 -3.22 12.26
N ALA A 31 12.61 -1.93 11.96
CA ALA A 31 12.38 -1.39 10.60
C ALA A 31 13.45 -1.93 9.63
N ASP A 32 14.73 -1.92 10.03
CA ASP A 32 15.85 -2.43 9.23
C ASP A 32 15.72 -3.93 8.96
N SER A 33 15.26 -4.70 9.93
CA SER A 33 15.01 -6.15 9.74
C SER A 33 13.99 -6.38 8.62
N VAL A 34 12.83 -5.73 8.67
CA VAL A 34 11.78 -5.87 7.63
C VAL A 34 12.29 -5.43 6.27
N LEU A 35 12.89 -4.25 6.18
CA LEU A 35 13.33 -3.69 4.89
C LEU A 35 14.49 -4.49 4.28
N THR A 36 15.39 -5.01 5.12
CA THR A 36 16.47 -5.89 4.68
C THR A 36 15.92 -7.20 4.15
N ASP A 37 15.00 -7.85 4.89
CA ASP A 37 14.37 -9.09 4.48
C ASP A 37 13.56 -8.89 3.18
N ALA A 38 12.82 -7.79 3.03
CA ALA A 38 12.14 -7.44 1.79
C ALA A 38 13.11 -7.36 0.60
N SER A 39 14.26 -6.72 0.80
CA SER A 39 15.30 -6.63 -0.23
C SER A 39 15.93 -7.99 -0.56
N LEU A 40 16.18 -8.85 0.43
CA LEU A 40 16.73 -10.20 0.25
C LEU A 40 15.75 -11.13 -0.49
N ILE A 41 14.45 -11.02 -0.24
CA ILE A 41 13.40 -11.71 -0.98
C ILE A 41 13.32 -11.23 -2.44
N GLY A 42 13.85 -10.03 -2.74
CA GLY A 42 13.80 -9.42 -4.07
C GLY A 42 12.57 -8.57 -4.31
N LEU A 43 11.83 -8.24 -3.25
CA LEU A 43 10.70 -7.31 -3.33
C LEU A 43 11.16 -5.92 -3.75
N ARG A 44 10.28 -5.15 -4.35
CA ARG A 44 10.61 -3.82 -4.88
C ARG A 44 9.82 -2.69 -4.22
N VAL A 45 8.67 -3.01 -3.66
CA VAL A 45 7.75 -2.04 -3.06
C VAL A 45 7.33 -2.52 -1.68
N VAL A 46 7.30 -1.62 -0.71
CA VAL A 46 6.77 -1.86 0.63
C VAL A 46 5.69 -0.82 0.90
N ARG A 47 4.48 -1.29 1.20
CA ARG A 47 3.38 -0.45 1.64
C ARG A 47 3.41 -0.32 3.15
N CYS A 48 3.33 0.90 3.67
CA CYS A 48 3.42 1.17 5.10
C CYS A 48 2.51 2.34 5.51
N TRP A 49 2.17 2.36 6.81
CA TRP A 49 1.43 3.46 7.40
C TRP A 49 2.30 4.71 7.52
N GLY A 50 1.74 5.84 7.16
CA GLY A 50 2.34 7.15 7.37
C GLY A 50 1.48 8.03 8.27
N PHE A 51 0.70 7.43 9.15
CA PHE A 51 -0.20 8.11 10.11
C PHE A 51 -0.17 7.38 11.46
N LEU A 52 -0.42 8.10 12.52
CA LEU A 52 -0.73 7.63 13.86
C LEU A 52 -1.41 8.77 14.59
N ASP A 53 -2.72 8.64 14.75
CA ASP A 53 -3.59 9.71 15.19
C ASP A 53 -4.06 9.47 16.62
N GLY A 54 -4.20 10.55 17.41
CA GLY A 54 -4.69 10.46 18.78
C GLY A 54 -3.56 10.45 19.82
N ALA A 55 -3.81 9.78 20.95
CA ALA A 55 -2.87 9.70 22.06
C ALA A 55 -2.68 8.22 22.47
N PRO A 56 -1.87 7.47 21.75
CA PRO A 56 -1.62 6.07 22.07
C PRO A 56 -0.87 5.94 23.40
N ALA A 57 -1.09 4.80 24.07
CA ALA A 57 -0.56 4.57 25.40
C ALA A 57 0.98 4.49 25.48
N ASP A 58 1.65 4.16 24.36
CA ASP A 58 3.11 4.09 24.25
C ASP A 58 3.78 5.44 23.95
N GLY A 59 2.98 6.50 23.80
CA GLY A 59 3.48 7.85 23.56
C GLY A 59 3.95 8.13 22.13
N THR A 60 3.99 7.12 21.25
CA THR A 60 4.34 7.33 19.85
C THR A 60 3.14 7.86 19.07
N VAL A 61 3.23 9.05 18.52
CA VAL A 61 2.14 9.70 17.81
C VAL A 61 2.70 10.58 16.71
N LEU A 62 1.96 10.71 15.61
CA LEU A 62 2.28 11.66 14.53
C LEU A 62 1.35 12.87 14.55
N GLN A 63 0.06 12.65 14.83
CA GLN A 63 -0.95 13.70 14.95
C GLN A 63 -1.71 13.55 16.27
N PRO A 64 -1.26 14.22 17.38
CA PRO A 64 -1.89 14.07 18.69
C PRO A 64 -3.27 14.74 18.80
N ALA A 65 -3.54 15.75 17.99
CA ALA A 65 -4.79 16.50 17.96
C ALA A 65 -5.00 17.13 16.57
N PRO A 66 -6.21 17.61 16.25
CA PRO A 66 -6.46 18.33 15.01
C PRO A 66 -5.46 19.47 14.79
N PHE A 67 -4.83 19.48 13.61
CA PHE A 67 -3.82 20.49 13.21
C PHE A 67 -2.55 20.53 14.09
N SER A 68 -2.31 19.52 14.92
CA SER A 68 -1.12 19.40 15.77
C SER A 68 -0.30 18.20 15.34
N TYR A 69 1.02 18.36 15.23
CA TYR A 69 1.92 17.32 14.71
C TYR A 69 3.12 17.17 15.64
N ASP A 70 3.50 15.92 15.91
CA ASP A 70 4.68 15.60 16.72
C ASP A 70 5.87 15.33 15.80
N GLU A 71 6.79 16.30 15.72
CA GLU A 71 7.98 16.21 14.86
C GLU A 71 8.95 15.10 15.30
N ASP A 72 9.01 14.79 16.58
CA ASP A 72 9.86 13.69 17.07
C ASP A 72 9.23 12.33 16.77
N GLY A 73 7.90 12.23 16.76
CA GLY A 73 7.17 11.02 16.36
C GLY A 73 7.45 10.59 14.93
N PHE A 74 7.83 11.51 14.04
CA PHE A 74 8.18 11.19 12.66
C PHE A 74 9.57 10.55 12.48
N GLU A 75 10.38 10.47 13.50
CA GLU A 75 11.74 9.96 13.39
C GLU A 75 11.81 8.52 12.83
N PRO A 76 10.97 7.56 13.30
CA PRO A 76 10.96 6.21 12.73
C PRO A 76 10.55 6.18 11.25
N LEU A 77 9.58 7.01 10.85
CA LEU A 77 9.18 7.10 9.43
C LEU A 77 10.29 7.71 8.58
N ASP A 78 10.97 8.75 9.06
CA ASP A 78 12.14 9.32 8.38
C ASP A 78 13.23 8.26 8.17
N HIS A 79 13.51 7.43 9.20
CA HIS A 79 14.45 6.32 9.10
C HIS A 79 14.02 5.27 8.07
N ALA A 80 12.74 4.88 8.09
CA ALA A 80 12.20 3.89 7.15
C ALA A 80 12.32 4.37 5.68
N VAL A 81 12.01 5.65 5.40
CA VAL A 81 12.17 6.25 4.07
C VAL A 81 13.64 6.27 3.64
N PHE A 82 14.52 6.70 4.54
CA PHE A 82 15.98 6.71 4.28
C PHE A 82 16.50 5.30 4.00
N ARG A 83 16.15 4.33 4.83
CA ARG A 83 16.61 2.96 4.69
C ARG A 83 16.07 2.27 3.44
N ALA A 84 14.80 2.47 3.11
CA ALA A 84 14.22 2.00 1.85
C ALA A 84 14.99 2.53 0.63
N GLY A 85 15.34 3.82 0.63
CA GLY A 85 16.16 4.43 -0.41
C GLY A 85 17.52 3.79 -0.56
N GLN A 86 18.23 3.48 0.55
CA GLN A 86 19.51 2.78 0.54
C GLN A 86 19.42 1.37 -0.05
N LEU A 87 18.32 0.67 0.20
CA LEU A 87 18.07 -0.69 -0.29
C LEU A 87 17.48 -0.74 -1.70
N GLY A 88 17.20 0.43 -2.31
CA GLY A 88 16.59 0.51 -3.64
C GLY A 88 15.10 0.11 -3.65
N LEU A 89 14.47 0.06 -2.47
CA LEU A 89 13.04 -0.16 -2.30
C LEU A 89 12.25 1.11 -2.59
N ARG A 90 10.97 0.94 -2.91
CA ARG A 90 9.98 2.01 -3.03
C ARG A 90 8.92 1.86 -1.96
N LEU A 91 8.42 2.98 -1.46
CA LEU A 91 7.37 2.99 -0.46
C LEU A 91 6.04 3.47 -1.06
N VAL A 92 4.96 2.80 -0.67
CA VAL A 92 3.60 3.31 -0.71
C VAL A 92 3.26 3.76 0.69
N ILE A 93 3.01 5.05 0.89
CA ILE A 93 2.72 5.62 2.20
C ILE A 93 1.24 5.94 2.30
N VAL A 94 0.57 5.29 3.25
CA VAL A 94 -0.85 5.44 3.54
C VAL A 94 -1.08 6.60 4.49
N LEU A 95 -2.04 7.47 4.20
CA LEU A 95 -2.23 8.74 4.90
C LEU A 95 -3.26 8.69 6.03
N THR A 96 -4.14 7.69 6.06
CA THR A 96 -5.09 7.41 7.16
C THR A 96 -5.68 6.00 7.02
N ASN A 97 -6.52 5.59 7.97
CA ASN A 97 -7.14 4.27 7.99
C ASN A 97 -8.67 4.39 8.17
N ASN A 98 -9.41 3.53 7.50
CA ASN A 98 -10.85 3.38 7.75
C ASN A 98 -11.15 2.84 9.16
N TRP A 99 -10.25 1.99 9.66
CA TRP A 99 -10.38 1.27 10.93
C TRP A 99 -9.78 2.06 12.09
N PRO A 100 -10.12 1.70 13.35
CA PRO A 100 -9.62 2.41 14.54
C PRO A 100 -8.14 2.16 14.83
N ASP A 101 -7.53 1.19 14.18
CA ASP A 101 -6.12 0.89 14.39
C ASP A 101 -5.26 2.09 13.98
N PHE A 102 -4.39 2.52 14.89
CA PHE A 102 -3.56 3.72 14.76
C PHE A 102 -4.34 5.03 14.65
N GLY A 103 -5.60 5.04 15.09
CA GLY A 103 -6.48 6.20 15.11
C GLY A 103 -7.41 6.29 13.90
N GLY A 104 -6.90 6.72 12.74
CA GLY A 104 -7.65 6.73 11.48
C GLY A 104 -8.92 7.57 11.49
N ILE A 105 -9.83 7.27 10.57
CA ILE A 105 -11.12 7.97 10.42
C ILE A 105 -11.93 8.01 11.73
N PRO A 106 -12.00 6.95 12.55
CA PRO A 106 -12.67 7.01 13.85
C PRO A 106 -12.08 8.05 14.81
N GLN A 107 -10.78 8.29 14.75
CA GLN A 107 -10.15 9.35 15.57
C GLN A 107 -10.54 10.74 15.10
N TYR A 108 -10.60 10.97 13.78
CA TYR A 108 -11.16 12.23 13.24
C TYR A 108 -12.61 12.42 13.65
N ALA A 109 -13.45 11.39 13.55
CA ALA A 109 -14.84 11.44 14.01
C ALA A 109 -14.91 11.84 15.50
N THR A 110 -14.07 11.23 16.34
CA THR A 110 -13.99 11.57 17.78
C THR A 110 -13.59 13.03 18.00
N TRP A 111 -12.56 13.53 17.31
CA TRP A 111 -12.08 14.91 17.48
C TRP A 111 -13.13 15.96 17.13
N PHE A 112 -13.98 15.66 16.16
CA PHE A 112 -14.99 16.61 15.66
C PHE A 112 -16.41 16.29 16.12
N SER A 113 -16.59 15.36 17.07
CA SER A 113 -17.92 14.93 17.54
C SER A 113 -18.84 14.60 16.35
N ALA A 114 -18.38 13.73 15.47
CA ALA A 114 -18.99 13.40 14.20
C ALA A 114 -19.18 11.87 14.06
N GLU A 115 -19.95 11.46 13.06
CA GLU A 115 -20.04 10.08 12.64
C GLU A 115 -18.86 9.74 11.69
N HIS A 116 -18.59 8.43 11.53
CA HIS A 116 -17.50 7.94 10.66
C HIS A 116 -17.54 8.56 9.26
N ASP A 117 -18.68 8.49 8.57
CA ASP A 117 -18.79 8.92 7.18
C ASP A 117 -18.80 10.45 6.98
N ASP A 118 -18.91 11.21 8.07
CA ASP A 118 -18.70 12.66 8.06
C ASP A 118 -17.28 13.04 7.66
N PHE A 119 -16.32 12.13 7.82
CA PHE A 119 -14.96 12.29 7.32
C PHE A 119 -14.92 12.65 5.84
N PHE A 120 -15.76 12.04 5.05
CA PHE A 120 -15.80 12.27 3.61
C PHE A 120 -16.58 13.53 3.20
N ARG A 121 -17.42 14.07 4.10
CA ARG A 121 -18.39 15.13 3.77
C ARG A 121 -18.09 16.45 4.47
N ARG A 122 -17.80 16.42 5.76
CA ARG A 122 -17.69 17.63 6.59
C ARG A 122 -16.45 18.42 6.22
N ARG A 123 -16.65 19.71 5.97
CA ARG A 123 -15.60 20.63 5.53
C ARG A 123 -14.48 20.80 6.55
N ASP A 124 -14.81 20.89 7.84
CA ASP A 124 -13.86 21.04 8.94
C ASP A 124 -12.95 19.80 9.05
N ILE A 125 -13.51 18.59 8.95
CA ILE A 125 -12.75 17.34 9.00
C ILE A 125 -11.85 17.22 7.75
N LYS A 126 -12.39 17.48 6.56
CA LYS A 126 -11.60 17.49 5.31
C LYS A 126 -10.46 18.53 5.36
N ASN A 127 -10.67 19.68 5.99
CA ASN A 127 -9.61 20.68 6.18
C ASN A 127 -8.52 20.18 7.13
N CYS A 128 -8.89 19.47 8.21
CA CYS A 128 -7.94 18.84 9.12
C CYS A 128 -7.11 17.77 8.38
N TYR A 129 -7.76 16.86 7.65
CA TYR A 129 -7.09 15.85 6.85
C TYR A 129 -6.17 16.47 5.78
N ARG A 130 -6.60 17.50 5.05
CA ARG A 130 -5.75 18.23 4.09
C ARG A 130 -4.54 18.89 4.75
N SER A 131 -4.69 19.40 5.97
CA SER A 131 -3.57 19.97 6.74
C SER A 131 -2.57 18.87 7.09
N TRP A 132 -3.04 17.71 7.53
CA TRP A 132 -2.24 16.51 7.76
C TRP A 132 -1.47 16.10 6.49
N VAL A 133 -2.16 15.88 5.39
CA VAL A 133 -1.58 15.52 4.09
C VAL A 133 -0.47 16.50 3.67
N ARG A 134 -0.73 17.79 3.80
CA ARG A 134 0.27 18.84 3.49
C ARG A 134 1.50 18.73 4.39
N HIS A 135 1.30 18.46 5.67
CA HIS A 135 2.37 18.35 6.64
C HIS A 135 3.29 17.17 6.29
N VAL A 136 2.73 15.98 6.09
CA VAL A 136 3.49 14.77 5.76
C VAL A 136 4.21 14.91 4.42
N ILE A 137 3.51 15.30 3.37
CA ILE A 137 4.08 15.41 2.01
C ILE A 137 5.16 16.51 1.95
N GLY A 138 4.96 17.60 2.67
CA GLY A 138 5.89 18.74 2.71
C GLY A 138 7.11 18.52 3.61
N ARG A 139 7.08 17.48 4.45
CA ARG A 139 8.11 17.16 5.43
C ARG A 139 9.51 17.04 4.81
N ARG A 140 10.54 17.41 5.56
CA ARG A 140 11.94 17.10 5.24
C ARG A 140 12.41 15.91 6.08
N ASN A 141 12.88 14.87 5.40
CA ASN A 141 13.51 13.74 6.06
C ASN A 141 14.77 14.21 6.83
N ARG A 142 14.85 13.88 8.11
CA ARG A 142 15.98 14.32 8.97
C ARG A 142 17.31 13.70 8.59
N TYR A 143 17.35 12.55 7.93
CA TYR A 143 18.56 11.85 7.50
C TYR A 143 19.10 12.36 6.16
N THR A 144 18.19 12.71 5.23
CA THR A 144 18.59 13.10 3.86
C THR A 144 18.46 14.61 3.62
N GLY A 145 17.69 15.32 4.43
CA GLY A 145 17.28 16.71 4.19
C GLY A 145 16.35 16.89 2.98
N MET A 146 16.01 15.80 2.28
CA MET A 146 15.12 15.84 1.12
C MET A 146 13.65 15.96 1.56
N ARG A 147 12.84 16.70 0.81
CA ARG A 147 11.39 16.73 1.05
C ARG A 147 10.76 15.43 0.58
N TYR A 148 9.79 14.92 1.32
CA TYR A 148 9.06 13.70 0.97
C TYR A 148 8.42 13.79 -0.43
N CYS A 149 7.83 14.92 -0.80
CA CYS A 149 7.28 15.14 -2.16
C CYS A 149 8.33 15.07 -3.31
N SER A 150 9.61 14.97 -2.96
CA SER A 150 10.70 14.91 -3.93
C SER A 150 11.58 13.67 -3.73
N ASP A 151 11.31 12.85 -2.70
CA ASP A 151 12.10 11.68 -2.38
C ASP A 151 11.77 10.52 -3.33
N PRO A 152 12.74 10.01 -4.09
CA PRO A 152 12.51 8.91 -5.02
C PRO A 152 12.21 7.57 -4.33
N ALA A 153 12.48 7.43 -3.02
CA ALA A 153 12.06 6.25 -2.27
C ALA A 153 10.54 6.21 -2.08
N ILE A 154 9.85 7.34 -2.09
CA ILE A 154 8.39 7.40 -1.99
C ILE A 154 7.78 7.34 -3.39
N MET A 155 7.18 6.20 -3.74
CA MET A 155 6.54 5.97 -5.03
C MET A 155 5.13 6.54 -5.06
N THR A 156 4.35 6.28 -4.02
CA THR A 156 2.91 6.55 -3.99
C THR A 156 2.48 7.14 -2.65
N TRP A 157 1.56 8.08 -2.73
CA TRP A 157 0.71 8.52 -1.64
C TRP A 157 -0.65 7.85 -1.77
N GLU A 158 -1.06 7.15 -0.74
CA GLU A 158 -2.35 6.49 -0.69
C GLU A 158 -3.28 7.26 0.23
N LEU A 159 -4.48 7.58 -0.25
CA LEU A 159 -5.39 8.47 0.46
C LEU A 159 -5.87 7.89 1.78
N ALA A 160 -6.23 6.61 1.80
CA ALA A 160 -6.67 5.92 3.02
C ALA A 160 -6.56 4.41 2.84
N ASN A 161 -6.28 3.68 3.91
CA ASN A 161 -6.45 2.23 3.92
C ASN A 161 -7.95 1.90 4.00
N GLU A 162 -8.43 1.13 3.02
CA GLU A 162 -9.77 0.54 2.98
C GLU A 162 -10.95 1.52 3.22
N PRO A 163 -10.96 2.72 2.60
CA PRO A 163 -12.01 3.70 2.87
C PRO A 163 -13.38 3.18 2.43
N ARG A 164 -14.36 3.23 3.34
CA ARG A 164 -15.74 2.81 3.12
C ARG A 164 -16.71 3.92 3.54
N CYS A 165 -17.80 4.07 2.82
CA CYS A 165 -18.87 5.03 3.13
C CYS A 165 -20.25 4.36 3.10
N PRO A 166 -20.58 3.45 4.02
CA PRO A 166 -21.80 2.64 3.99
C PRO A 166 -23.09 3.46 4.11
N SER A 167 -23.03 4.70 4.57
CA SER A 167 -24.18 5.60 4.57
C SER A 167 -24.55 6.13 3.18
N ASP A 168 -23.75 5.84 2.15
CA ASP A 168 -24.03 6.18 0.76
C ASP A 168 -23.59 5.05 -0.18
N THR A 169 -24.46 4.07 -0.34
CA THR A 169 -24.20 2.87 -1.15
C THR A 169 -24.08 3.15 -2.66
N SER A 170 -24.44 4.37 -3.12
CA SER A 170 -24.20 4.80 -4.50
C SER A 170 -22.71 5.02 -4.82
N GLY A 171 -21.89 5.22 -3.78
CA GLY A 171 -20.48 5.56 -3.87
C GLY A 171 -20.19 7.03 -4.25
N ASP A 172 -21.21 7.87 -4.43
CA ASP A 172 -21.01 9.27 -4.85
C ASP A 172 -20.17 10.05 -3.85
N THR A 173 -20.41 9.86 -2.57
CA THR A 173 -19.68 10.53 -1.48
C THR A 173 -18.21 10.17 -1.50
N LEU A 174 -17.88 8.88 -1.55
CA LEU A 174 -16.50 8.42 -1.55
C LEU A 174 -15.75 8.84 -2.82
N VAL A 175 -16.41 8.74 -3.98
CA VAL A 175 -15.84 9.16 -5.27
C VAL A 175 -15.56 10.67 -5.28
N ALA A 176 -16.49 11.49 -4.78
CA ALA A 176 -16.28 12.94 -4.71
C ALA A 176 -15.11 13.31 -3.75
N TRP A 177 -15.02 12.65 -2.60
CA TRP A 177 -13.91 12.84 -1.67
C TRP A 177 -12.57 12.41 -2.29
N ALA A 178 -12.53 11.24 -2.93
CA ALA A 178 -11.32 10.73 -3.56
C ALA A 178 -10.85 11.64 -4.72
N ASP A 179 -11.76 12.19 -5.52
CA ASP A 179 -11.41 13.16 -6.56
C ASP A 179 -10.82 14.45 -5.96
N GLU A 180 -11.44 15.00 -4.92
CA GLU A 180 -10.95 16.20 -4.23
C GLU A 180 -9.55 15.95 -3.62
N MET A 181 -9.37 14.84 -2.89
CA MET A 181 -8.12 14.58 -2.18
C MET A 181 -6.99 14.14 -3.10
N SER A 182 -7.27 13.34 -4.12
CA SER A 182 -6.24 12.95 -5.10
C SER A 182 -5.69 14.14 -5.87
N ARG A 183 -6.53 15.08 -6.29
CA ARG A 183 -6.10 16.35 -6.91
C ARG A 183 -5.22 17.14 -5.95
N TYR A 184 -5.63 17.25 -4.69
CA TYR A 184 -4.86 17.97 -3.67
C TYR A 184 -3.48 17.35 -3.45
N VAL A 185 -3.38 16.02 -3.37
CA VAL A 185 -2.08 15.34 -3.29
C VAL A 185 -1.23 15.61 -4.54
N LYS A 186 -1.83 15.60 -5.73
CA LYS A 186 -1.11 15.93 -6.98
C LYS A 186 -0.59 17.37 -7.04
N GLU A 187 -1.29 18.33 -6.43
CA GLU A 187 -0.79 19.70 -6.29
C GLU A 187 0.47 19.75 -5.42
N LEU A 188 0.53 18.95 -4.36
CA LEU A 188 1.66 18.90 -3.42
C LEU A 188 2.83 18.07 -3.93
N ALA A 189 2.54 16.96 -4.62
CA ALA A 189 3.52 15.95 -5.06
C ALA A 189 3.28 15.52 -6.52
N PRO A 190 3.44 16.40 -7.52
CA PRO A 190 3.02 16.14 -8.90
C PRO A 190 3.79 15.02 -9.61
N ARG A 191 4.92 14.59 -9.07
CA ARG A 191 5.77 13.54 -9.66
C ARG A 191 5.58 12.17 -9.04
N GLN A 192 4.93 12.08 -7.87
CA GLN A 192 4.64 10.83 -7.20
C GLN A 192 3.24 10.34 -7.59
N LEU A 193 3.04 9.04 -7.46
CA LEU A 193 1.77 8.41 -7.77
C LEU A 193 0.76 8.64 -6.65
N VAL A 194 -0.52 8.53 -6.99
CA VAL A 194 -1.64 8.60 -6.05
C VAL A 194 -2.55 7.40 -6.27
N ALA A 195 -2.91 6.73 -5.20
CA ALA A 195 -3.91 5.67 -5.15
C ALA A 195 -4.96 5.99 -4.07
N VAL A 196 -6.11 5.33 -4.14
CA VAL A 196 -7.16 5.49 -3.13
C VAL A 196 -6.88 4.63 -1.92
N GLY A 197 -6.48 3.37 -2.12
CA GLY A 197 -6.25 2.37 -1.06
C GLY A 197 -7.50 1.56 -0.71
N ASP A 198 -8.46 1.49 -1.64
CA ASP A 198 -9.70 0.75 -1.44
C ASP A 198 -9.54 -0.74 -1.75
N GLU A 199 -10.45 -1.56 -1.19
CA GLU A 199 -10.44 -3.02 -1.30
C GLU A 199 -10.88 -3.54 -2.67
N GLY A 200 -11.30 -2.67 -3.57
CA GLY A 200 -11.72 -3.05 -4.91
C GLY A 200 -13.21 -3.44 -5.02
N PHE A 201 -14.05 -3.11 -4.06
CA PHE A 201 -15.47 -3.48 -4.11
C PHE A 201 -16.18 -2.81 -5.30
N TYR A 202 -17.05 -3.59 -5.95
CA TYR A 202 -17.64 -3.19 -7.23
C TYR A 202 -18.86 -2.30 -7.12
N GLY A 203 -19.54 -2.27 -5.97
CA GLY A 203 -20.71 -1.42 -5.75
C GLY A 203 -21.90 -1.76 -6.65
N ARG A 204 -22.14 -3.03 -6.95
CA ARG A 204 -23.25 -3.47 -7.79
C ARG A 204 -24.52 -3.70 -6.96
N ALA A 205 -25.55 -2.94 -7.25
CA ALA A 205 -26.85 -3.10 -6.59
C ALA A 205 -27.40 -4.52 -6.81
N HIS A 206 -27.95 -5.11 -5.75
CA HIS A 206 -28.57 -6.45 -5.76
C HIS A 206 -27.61 -7.62 -6.06
N GLU A 207 -26.31 -7.42 -6.05
CA GLU A 207 -25.34 -8.51 -6.20
C GLU A 207 -25.23 -9.29 -4.88
N PRO A 208 -25.45 -10.62 -4.88
CA PRO A 208 -25.43 -11.41 -3.65
C PRO A 208 -24.03 -11.66 -3.10
N CYS A 209 -23.01 -11.57 -3.92
CA CYS A 209 -21.63 -11.77 -3.52
C CYS A 209 -21.07 -10.47 -2.90
N TYR A 210 -20.79 -10.49 -1.61
CA TYR A 210 -20.45 -9.32 -0.82
C TYR A 210 -19.44 -8.37 -1.48
N PRO A 211 -18.25 -8.80 -1.96
CA PRO A 211 -17.26 -7.87 -2.56
C PRO A 211 -17.72 -7.25 -3.89
N TYR A 212 -18.73 -7.84 -4.55
CA TYR A 212 -19.33 -7.23 -5.74
C TYR A 212 -20.54 -6.35 -5.42
N SER A 213 -21.07 -6.40 -4.18
CA SER A 213 -22.24 -5.65 -3.76
C SER A 213 -21.97 -4.17 -3.49
N ASP A 214 -23.02 -3.40 -3.23
CA ASP A 214 -22.98 -1.96 -2.93
C ASP A 214 -22.99 -1.65 -1.42
N HIS A 215 -22.74 -2.63 -0.56
CA HIS A 215 -22.87 -2.49 0.89
C HIS A 215 -22.04 -1.37 1.51
N ASP A 216 -20.79 -1.20 1.05
CA ASP A 216 -19.80 -0.33 1.71
C ASP A 216 -19.63 1.03 1.04
N GLY A 217 -20.47 1.35 0.04
CA GLY A 217 -20.37 2.62 -0.68
C GLY A 217 -19.06 2.79 -1.46
N VAL A 218 -18.41 1.67 -1.81
CA VAL A 218 -17.22 1.61 -2.66
C VAL A 218 -17.65 1.21 -4.06
N VAL A 219 -17.23 1.99 -5.08
CA VAL A 219 -17.45 1.68 -6.49
C VAL A 219 -16.11 1.78 -7.21
N TRP A 220 -15.34 0.70 -7.14
CA TRP A 220 -13.95 0.64 -7.60
C TRP A 220 -13.73 1.17 -9.01
N GLN A 221 -14.61 0.80 -9.94
CA GLN A 221 -14.51 1.24 -11.34
C GLN A 221 -14.60 2.76 -11.49
N ARG A 222 -15.33 3.44 -10.59
CA ARG A 222 -15.41 4.91 -10.57
C ARG A 222 -14.17 5.52 -9.92
N LEU A 223 -13.64 4.90 -8.87
CA LEU A 223 -12.44 5.37 -8.16
C LEU A 223 -11.20 5.31 -9.06
N ILE A 224 -10.97 4.17 -9.72
CA ILE A 224 -9.83 4.05 -10.66
C ILE A 224 -9.96 4.98 -11.88
N ALA A 225 -11.17 5.35 -12.28
CA ALA A 225 -11.38 6.26 -13.41
C ALA A 225 -11.05 7.73 -13.12
N LEU A 226 -10.87 8.12 -11.85
CA LEU A 226 -10.58 9.49 -11.44
C LEU A 226 -9.27 10.00 -12.07
N PRO A 227 -9.24 11.21 -12.65
CA PRO A 227 -8.08 11.70 -13.40
C PRO A 227 -6.78 11.78 -12.58
N ALA A 228 -6.87 12.10 -11.28
CA ALA A 228 -5.73 12.27 -10.40
C ALA A 228 -5.30 10.97 -9.67
N VAL A 229 -6.07 9.90 -9.79
CA VAL A 229 -5.71 8.55 -9.32
C VAL A 229 -4.89 7.86 -10.42
N ASP A 230 -3.69 7.41 -10.12
CA ASP A 230 -2.76 6.85 -11.11
C ASP A 230 -2.98 5.36 -11.36
N TYR A 231 -3.42 4.61 -10.38
CA TYR A 231 -3.70 3.17 -10.48
C TYR A 231 -4.79 2.75 -9.49
N GLY A 232 -5.42 1.62 -9.75
CA GLY A 232 -6.41 1.03 -8.85
C GLY A 232 -5.77 0.03 -7.90
N THR A 233 -6.24 0.04 -6.67
CA THR A 233 -5.89 -0.92 -5.64
C THR A 233 -7.03 -1.93 -5.47
N PHE A 234 -6.73 -3.12 -4.98
CA PHE A 234 -7.72 -4.08 -4.52
C PHE A 234 -7.07 -5.06 -3.56
N HIS A 235 -7.85 -5.55 -2.59
CA HIS A 235 -7.42 -6.50 -1.57
C HIS A 235 -8.01 -7.89 -1.86
N LEU A 236 -7.54 -8.91 -1.13
CA LEU A 236 -8.02 -10.29 -1.32
C LEU A 236 -8.00 -11.06 0.01
N TYR A 237 -9.14 -11.02 0.71
CA TYR A 237 -9.37 -11.72 1.97
C TYR A 237 -10.65 -12.58 1.92
N PRO A 238 -10.70 -13.65 1.10
CA PRO A 238 -11.93 -14.41 0.86
C PRO A 238 -12.52 -15.01 2.14
N GLN A 239 -11.67 -15.42 3.10
CA GLN A 239 -12.10 -15.95 4.40
C GLN A 239 -12.85 -14.91 5.25
N GLN A 240 -12.55 -13.62 5.07
CA GLN A 240 -13.19 -12.54 5.83
C GLN A 240 -14.47 -12.03 5.15
N TRP A 241 -14.58 -12.22 3.83
CA TRP A 241 -15.66 -11.67 3.02
C TRP A 241 -16.83 -12.63 2.78
N GLY A 242 -16.85 -13.81 3.47
CA GLY A 242 -17.95 -14.77 3.37
C GLY A 242 -17.49 -16.21 3.12
N ASP A 243 -16.33 -16.60 3.67
CA ASP A 243 -15.77 -17.97 3.59
C ASP A 243 -15.68 -18.49 2.15
N MET A 244 -15.26 -17.63 1.23
CA MET A 244 -15.11 -18.01 -0.17
C MET A 244 -13.87 -18.90 -0.37
N LEU A 245 -13.96 -19.78 -1.36
CA LEU A 245 -12.84 -20.68 -1.72
C LEU A 245 -11.66 -19.90 -2.33
N PRO A 246 -10.43 -20.39 -2.21
CA PRO A 246 -9.25 -19.72 -2.78
C PRO A 246 -9.34 -19.46 -4.29
N GLU A 247 -10.02 -20.32 -5.04
CA GLU A 247 -10.22 -20.22 -6.48
C GLU A 247 -11.06 -18.99 -6.87
N TRP A 248 -11.93 -18.52 -5.99
CA TRP A 248 -12.66 -17.27 -6.17
C TRP A 248 -11.69 -16.08 -6.33
N GLY A 249 -10.59 -16.09 -5.57
CA GLY A 249 -9.57 -15.06 -5.65
C GLY A 249 -8.93 -14.92 -7.04
N ILE A 250 -8.80 -16.01 -7.80
CA ILE A 250 -8.26 -15.98 -9.17
C ILE A 250 -9.19 -15.16 -10.09
N ARG A 251 -10.52 -15.33 -9.95
CA ARG A 251 -11.50 -14.55 -10.69
C ARG A 251 -11.47 -13.08 -10.28
N TRP A 252 -11.36 -12.80 -8.99
CA TRP A 252 -11.26 -11.46 -8.43
C TRP A 252 -10.03 -10.71 -9.00
N ILE A 253 -8.87 -11.34 -9.00
CA ILE A 253 -7.63 -10.81 -9.61
C ILE A 253 -7.85 -10.54 -11.12
N HIS A 254 -8.43 -11.47 -11.85
CA HIS A 254 -8.69 -11.32 -13.27
C HIS A 254 -9.61 -10.12 -13.56
N ASP A 255 -10.71 -9.99 -12.83
CA ASP A 255 -11.71 -8.95 -13.05
C ASP A 255 -11.09 -7.55 -12.86
N HIS A 256 -10.31 -7.34 -11.79
CA HIS A 256 -9.65 -6.06 -11.52
C HIS A 256 -8.60 -5.69 -12.59
N ILE A 257 -7.75 -6.64 -12.97
CA ILE A 257 -6.74 -6.41 -14.01
C ILE A 257 -7.41 -6.09 -15.35
N ARG A 258 -8.47 -6.82 -15.72
CA ARG A 258 -9.25 -6.56 -16.95
C ARG A 258 -9.85 -5.16 -16.94
N ASP A 259 -10.51 -4.79 -15.86
CA ASP A 259 -11.25 -3.53 -15.77
C ASP A 259 -10.31 -2.30 -15.68
N ALA A 260 -9.17 -2.45 -14.99
CA ALA A 260 -8.11 -1.44 -15.00
C ALA A 260 -7.56 -1.17 -16.40
N ARG A 261 -7.37 -2.22 -17.20
CA ARG A 261 -6.94 -2.09 -18.60
C ARG A 261 -7.94 -1.34 -19.46
N ALA A 262 -9.24 -1.52 -19.19
CA ALA A 262 -10.29 -0.81 -19.92
C ALA A 262 -10.16 0.72 -19.76
N VAL A 263 -9.70 1.18 -18.59
CA VAL A 263 -9.42 2.61 -18.33
C VAL A 263 -7.94 2.98 -18.52
N ARG A 264 -7.10 2.05 -19.02
CA ARG A 264 -5.67 2.23 -19.32
C ARG A 264 -4.84 2.63 -18.09
N LYS A 265 -5.16 2.09 -16.94
CA LYS A 265 -4.41 2.28 -15.69
C LYS A 265 -3.89 0.94 -15.17
N PRO A 266 -2.80 0.96 -14.38
CA PRO A 266 -2.35 -0.22 -13.66
C PRO A 266 -3.38 -0.65 -12.59
N ALA A 267 -3.35 -1.94 -12.22
CA ALA A 267 -4.00 -2.45 -11.02
C ALA A 267 -2.99 -3.18 -10.15
N VAL A 268 -3.09 -2.97 -8.84
CA VAL A 268 -2.24 -3.60 -7.83
C VAL A 268 -3.10 -4.40 -6.86
N LEU A 269 -2.83 -5.71 -6.75
CA LEU A 269 -3.34 -6.53 -5.65
C LEU A 269 -2.61 -6.10 -4.37
N GLU A 270 -3.17 -5.11 -3.66
CA GLU A 270 -2.42 -4.34 -2.66
C GLU A 270 -2.34 -5.03 -1.31
N GLU A 271 -3.30 -5.90 -1.01
CA GLU A 271 -3.23 -6.80 0.13
C GLU A 271 -3.80 -8.17 -0.24
N PHE A 272 -3.14 -9.23 0.18
CA PHE A 272 -3.73 -10.55 0.17
C PHE A 272 -3.20 -11.40 1.32
N GLY A 273 -4.06 -12.25 1.85
CA GLY A 273 -3.72 -13.14 2.93
C GLY A 273 -4.65 -14.34 3.04
N TRP A 274 -4.11 -15.46 3.55
CA TRP A 274 -4.88 -16.67 3.80
C TRP A 274 -4.39 -17.36 5.07
N ARG A 275 -5.31 -17.60 6.02
CA ARG A 275 -5.01 -18.30 7.28
C ARG A 275 -5.09 -19.81 7.06
N ALA A 276 -3.95 -20.46 7.14
CA ALA A 276 -3.82 -21.91 7.09
C ALA A 276 -2.45 -22.36 7.61
N ASP A 277 -2.20 -23.67 7.65
CA ASP A 277 -0.83 -24.17 7.74
C ASP A 277 0.03 -23.68 6.57
N GLU A 278 1.35 -23.68 6.75
CA GLU A 278 2.27 -23.09 5.79
C GLU A 278 2.17 -23.75 4.40
N ALA A 279 2.01 -25.06 4.32
CA ALA A 279 1.94 -25.75 3.03
C ALA A 279 0.67 -25.41 2.24
N THR A 280 -0.48 -25.32 2.93
CA THR A 280 -1.76 -24.91 2.35
C THR A 280 -1.70 -23.44 1.92
N ARG A 281 -1.18 -22.56 2.77
CA ARG A 281 -1.00 -21.15 2.45
C ARG A 281 -0.10 -20.96 1.23
N ASP A 282 1.03 -21.68 1.15
CA ASP A 282 1.97 -21.60 0.04
C ASP A 282 1.33 -22.02 -1.28
N ALA A 283 0.49 -23.08 -1.28
CA ALA A 283 -0.24 -23.50 -2.47
C ALA A 283 -1.20 -22.42 -2.97
N ILE A 284 -1.91 -21.74 -2.05
CA ILE A 284 -2.86 -20.67 -2.36
C ILE A 284 -2.12 -19.42 -2.86
N TYR A 285 -1.07 -19.00 -2.16
CA TYR A 285 -0.27 -17.83 -2.56
C TYR A 285 0.35 -18.04 -3.95
N ARG A 286 0.84 -19.27 -4.25
CA ARG A 286 1.31 -19.62 -5.58
C ARG A 286 0.21 -19.43 -6.63
N ALA A 287 -1.00 -19.94 -6.38
CA ALA A 287 -2.10 -19.82 -7.32
C ALA A 287 -2.49 -18.36 -7.59
N TRP A 288 -2.47 -17.51 -6.56
CA TRP A 288 -2.81 -16.09 -6.70
C TRP A 288 -1.70 -15.28 -7.38
N THR A 289 -0.43 -15.50 -7.01
CA THR A 289 0.70 -14.83 -7.66
C THR A 289 0.86 -15.27 -9.13
N ASP A 290 0.66 -16.56 -9.43
CA ASP A 290 0.62 -17.06 -10.80
C ASP A 290 -0.56 -16.43 -11.60
N ALA A 291 -1.69 -16.14 -10.95
CA ALA A 291 -2.81 -15.44 -11.59
C ALA A 291 -2.43 -13.96 -11.89
N VAL A 292 -1.78 -13.25 -10.98
CA VAL A 292 -1.26 -11.90 -11.23
C VAL A 292 -0.31 -11.91 -12.43
N GLU A 293 0.62 -12.87 -12.49
CA GLU A 293 1.56 -12.99 -13.62
C GLU A 293 0.84 -13.31 -14.92
N ARG A 294 -0.05 -14.32 -14.90
CA ARG A 294 -0.79 -14.82 -16.08
C ARG A 294 -1.69 -13.76 -16.70
N PHE A 295 -2.34 -12.94 -15.87
CA PHE A 295 -3.20 -11.86 -16.34
C PHE A 295 -2.43 -10.55 -16.59
N ASP A 296 -1.09 -10.59 -16.46
CA ASP A 296 -0.18 -9.46 -16.69
C ASP A 296 -0.44 -8.28 -15.74
N GLY A 297 -0.77 -8.57 -14.47
CA GLY A 297 -0.93 -7.56 -13.42
C GLY A 297 0.35 -6.73 -13.21
N ASP A 298 0.19 -5.53 -12.70
CA ASP A 298 1.29 -4.56 -12.63
C ASP A 298 2.05 -4.63 -11.30
N GLY A 299 1.41 -5.12 -10.23
CA GLY A 299 2.04 -5.32 -8.93
C GLY A 299 1.15 -6.05 -7.94
N ASP A 300 1.78 -6.54 -6.88
CA ASP A 300 1.11 -7.11 -5.72
C ASP A 300 1.91 -6.89 -4.43
N HIS A 301 1.20 -6.90 -3.30
CA HIS A 301 1.77 -6.88 -1.95
C HIS A 301 1.05 -7.91 -1.08
N PHE A 302 1.76 -8.88 -0.54
CA PHE A 302 1.16 -9.76 0.45
C PHE A 302 1.05 -9.09 1.82
N TRP A 303 0.07 -9.50 2.59
CA TRP A 303 -0.08 -9.16 3.99
C TRP A 303 0.45 -10.30 4.84
N LEU A 304 1.50 -10.13 5.65
CA LEU A 304 2.49 -9.04 5.70
C LEU A 304 3.88 -9.65 6.00
N LEU A 305 4.95 -8.99 5.61
CA LEU A 305 6.31 -9.33 6.04
C LEU A 305 6.57 -8.73 7.41
N THR A 306 7.04 -9.56 8.34
CA THR A 306 7.54 -9.10 9.63
C THR A 306 9.00 -9.48 9.82
N GLY A 307 9.73 -8.62 10.51
CA GLY A 307 11.12 -8.84 10.88
C GLY A 307 11.26 -9.32 12.34
N ARG A 308 12.37 -8.92 12.95
CA ARG A 308 12.72 -9.24 14.33
C ARG A 308 12.39 -8.10 15.27
N ASN A 309 12.05 -8.44 16.50
CA ASN A 309 11.97 -7.52 17.63
C ASN A 309 13.36 -7.00 18.02
N ALA A 310 13.40 -6.01 18.93
CA ALA A 310 14.66 -5.44 19.42
C ALA A 310 15.57 -6.47 20.15
N ASP A 311 15.01 -7.55 20.62
CA ASP A 311 15.71 -8.67 21.30
C ASP A 311 16.02 -9.85 20.35
N ASP A 312 15.94 -9.62 19.04
CA ASP A 312 16.14 -10.63 17.99
C ASP A 312 15.11 -11.77 17.94
N THR A 313 14.08 -11.75 18.76
CA THR A 313 12.94 -12.67 18.62
C THR A 313 12.11 -12.29 17.39
N GLN A 314 11.34 -13.23 16.88
CA GLN A 314 10.42 -12.95 15.77
C GLN A 314 9.25 -12.09 16.25
N TYR A 315 8.84 -11.11 15.43
CA TYR A 315 7.64 -10.34 15.70
C TYR A 315 6.41 -11.25 15.79
N SER A 316 5.51 -10.95 16.72
CA SER A 316 4.32 -11.78 16.97
C SER A 316 3.38 -11.83 15.75
N ASP A 317 2.72 -12.96 15.58
CA ASP A 317 1.66 -13.13 14.59
C ASP A 317 0.31 -12.81 15.26
N TYR A 318 -0.23 -11.62 14.96
CA TYR A 318 -1.47 -11.14 15.59
C TYR A 318 -2.73 -11.53 14.81
N ASP A 319 -2.60 -11.82 13.52
CA ASP A 319 -3.73 -12.06 12.62
C ASP A 319 -3.67 -13.41 11.89
N GLY A 320 -2.61 -14.18 12.08
CA GLY A 320 -2.41 -15.48 11.44
C GLY A 320 -1.95 -15.40 9.98
N LEU A 321 -1.48 -14.23 9.54
CA LEU A 321 -1.10 -13.97 8.14
C LEU A 321 0.39 -13.66 7.96
N ARG A 322 1.12 -13.56 9.05
CA ARG A 322 2.54 -13.20 9.07
C ARG A 322 3.39 -14.10 8.17
N VAL A 323 4.23 -13.47 7.36
CA VAL A 323 5.35 -14.09 6.66
C VAL A 323 6.66 -13.63 7.30
N ILE A 324 7.57 -14.56 7.52
CA ILE A 324 8.92 -14.31 8.04
C ILE A 324 9.97 -14.74 7.02
N TYR A 325 11.16 -14.15 7.10
CA TYR A 325 12.31 -14.58 6.32
C TYR A 325 13.42 -15.13 7.26
N PRO A 326 14.01 -16.31 6.95
CA PRO A 326 13.64 -17.24 5.86
C PRO A 326 12.41 -18.10 6.21
N SER A 327 11.61 -18.48 5.18
CA SER A 327 10.53 -19.46 5.26
C SER A 327 10.23 -20.04 3.88
N THR A 328 9.39 -21.07 3.78
CA THR A 328 8.95 -21.63 2.49
C THR A 328 8.11 -20.60 1.73
N THR A 329 7.22 -19.88 2.40
CA THR A 329 6.44 -18.78 1.84
C THR A 329 7.33 -17.67 1.29
N ALA A 330 8.35 -17.24 2.05
CA ALA A 330 9.29 -16.22 1.56
C ALA A 330 10.08 -16.70 0.33
N THR A 331 10.45 -17.99 0.26
CA THR A 331 11.12 -18.58 -0.90
C THR A 331 10.21 -18.60 -2.14
N LEU A 332 8.92 -18.93 -1.97
CA LEU A 332 7.92 -18.86 -3.02
C LEU A 332 7.79 -17.43 -3.56
N LEU A 333 7.64 -16.46 -2.66
CA LEU A 333 7.49 -15.04 -2.99
C LEU A 333 8.75 -14.46 -3.65
N ALA A 334 9.94 -14.93 -3.29
CA ALA A 334 11.20 -14.58 -3.96
C ALA A 334 11.21 -15.06 -5.43
N GLY A 335 10.74 -16.27 -5.67
CA GLY A 335 10.57 -16.79 -7.03
C GLY A 335 9.61 -15.94 -7.87
N HIS A 336 8.47 -15.56 -7.27
CA HIS A 336 7.51 -14.66 -7.89
C HIS A 336 8.12 -13.27 -8.17
N ALA A 337 8.80 -12.66 -7.20
CA ALA A 337 9.45 -11.36 -7.35
C ALA A 337 10.46 -11.35 -8.51
N GLY A 338 11.23 -12.43 -8.67
CA GLY A 338 12.16 -12.60 -9.79
C GLY A 338 11.47 -12.65 -11.16
N ARG A 339 10.26 -13.21 -11.26
CA ARG A 339 9.47 -13.25 -12.51
C ARG A 339 8.78 -11.91 -12.80
N MET A 340 8.31 -11.22 -11.75
CA MET A 340 7.68 -9.90 -11.91
C MET A 340 8.67 -8.82 -12.36
N CYS A 341 9.88 -8.83 -11.83
CA CYS A 341 10.94 -7.88 -12.16
C CYS A 341 12.25 -8.61 -12.47
N PRO A 342 12.39 -9.23 -13.66
CA PRO A 342 13.63 -9.90 -14.03
C PRO A 342 14.81 -8.94 -13.91
N SER A 343 15.84 -9.33 -13.15
CA SER A 343 17.10 -8.59 -13.09
C SER A 343 17.65 -8.47 -14.52
N VAL A 344 17.87 -7.25 -14.98
CA VAL A 344 18.62 -7.01 -16.22
C VAL A 344 20.02 -7.57 -15.97
N GLY A 345 20.36 -8.69 -16.62
CA GLY A 345 21.66 -9.32 -16.48
C GLY A 345 22.76 -8.27 -16.59
N HIS A 346 23.74 -8.33 -15.71
CA HIS A 346 24.95 -7.55 -15.81
C HIS A 346 25.51 -7.77 -17.22
N PHE A 347 25.39 -6.77 -18.09
CA PHE A 347 26.17 -6.75 -19.32
C PHE A 347 27.63 -6.77 -18.88
N GLY A 348 28.30 -7.90 -19.22
CA GLY A 348 29.70 -8.11 -18.95
C GLY A 348 30.52 -6.89 -19.37
N HIS A 349 31.41 -6.47 -18.51
CA HIS A 349 32.49 -5.57 -18.90
C HIS A 349 33.16 -6.17 -20.12
N GLY A 350 32.91 -5.56 -21.28
CA GLY A 350 33.68 -5.87 -22.49
C GLY A 350 35.15 -5.74 -22.15
N SER A 351 35.89 -6.85 -22.23
CA SER A 351 37.33 -6.90 -22.17
C SER A 351 37.88 -5.90 -23.19
N ALA A 352 38.56 -4.87 -22.69
CA ALA A 352 39.38 -3.99 -23.51
C ALA A 352 40.40 -4.87 -24.26
N GLY A 353 40.16 -5.08 -25.53
CA GLY A 353 41.09 -5.71 -26.43
C GLY A 353 42.35 -4.86 -26.50
N SER A 354 43.45 -5.39 -25.98
CA SER A 354 44.80 -4.90 -26.20
C SER A 354 45.11 -4.93 -27.69
N HIS A 355 45.30 -3.78 -28.30
CA HIS A 355 45.98 -3.70 -29.60
C HIS A 355 47.48 -3.70 -29.34
N PRO A 356 48.27 -4.59 -29.99
CA PRO A 356 49.68 -4.42 -30.12
C PRO A 356 50.02 -3.56 -31.35
N ARG A 357 50.90 -2.60 -31.15
CA ARG A 357 51.72 -1.80 -32.08
C ARG A 357 51.11 -1.21 -33.33
#